data_01b322cf813ecf6158a3f2e57fa2b0e6
#
_entry.id   01b322cf813ecf6158a3f2e57fa2b0e6
#
_cell.length_a   1.000
_cell.length_b   1.000
_cell.length_c   1.000
_cell.angle_alpha   90.00
_cell.angle_beta   90.00
_cell.angle_gamma   90.00
#
_symmetry.space_group_name_H-M   'P 1'
#
loop_
_entity.id
_entity.type
_entity.pdbx_description
1 polymer ?
#
loop_
_entity_poly.entity_id
_entity_poly.type
_entity_poly.pdbx_seq_one_letter_code
_entity_poly.pdbx_strand_id
1 'polypeptide(L)'
;MGRAEQRDTYRGYNGYVLERNNRRIIFGGDTALSDSFAELRASGPIDLAIMPIGAYNPWIHSHCTPEEAVQMANEAGAHFIMPVHHQTFRLSSEDFREPIERFQAALRETPERIAIRDIGETFVLP
;
A
#
# COMPACT_ATOMS: atom_id res chain seq x y z
N MET A 1 6.78 -0.25 6.40
CA MET A 1 7.69 0.23 7.45
C MET A 1 6.95 1.21 8.34
N GLY A 2 6.70 0.84 9.57
CA GLY A 2 6.12 1.74 10.54
C GLY A 2 7.11 2.80 10.99
N ARG A 3 6.64 3.94 11.48
CA ARG A 3 7.47 4.83 12.28
C ARG A 3 7.75 4.12 13.60
N ALA A 4 8.93 3.50 13.74
CA ALA A 4 9.30 2.85 14.97
C ALA A 4 9.35 3.88 16.10
N GLU A 5 8.54 3.70 17.11
CA GLU A 5 8.82 4.34 18.39
C GLU A 5 10.15 3.79 18.91
N GLN A 6 10.94 4.62 19.55
CA GLN A 6 12.27 4.24 20.08
C GLN A 6 12.27 2.96 20.93
N ARG A 7 11.13 2.55 21.45
CA ARG A 7 10.99 1.34 22.28
C ARG A 7 11.01 0.03 21.51
N ASP A 8 10.76 0.08 20.20
CA ASP A 8 10.65 -1.11 19.36
C ASP A 8 11.80 -1.25 18.35
N THR A 9 12.96 -0.64 18.65
CA THR A 9 14.13 -0.65 17.76
C THR A 9 14.69 -2.05 17.48
N TYR A 10 14.32 -3.05 18.26
CA TYR A 10 14.71 -4.45 18.05
C TYR A 10 13.73 -5.22 17.14
N ARG A 11 12.57 -4.67 16.81
CA ARG A 11 11.61 -5.28 15.89
C ARG A 11 11.84 -4.73 14.48
N GLY A 12 12.13 -5.64 13.56
CA GLY A 12 12.21 -5.29 12.15
C GLY A 12 10.81 -5.11 11.56
N TYR A 13 10.52 -3.94 11.01
CA TYR A 13 9.36 -3.69 10.16
C TYR A 13 9.85 -3.60 8.73
N ASN A 14 9.47 -4.58 7.90
CA ASN A 14 10.01 -4.69 6.56
C ASN A 14 8.91 -4.63 5.50
N GLY A 15 9.15 -3.85 4.45
CA GLY A 15 8.56 -4.07 3.16
C GLY A 15 9.51 -4.95 2.32
N TYR A 16 8.99 -5.51 1.24
CA TYR A 16 9.74 -6.41 0.38
C TYR A 16 9.56 -6.03 -1.08
N VAL A 17 10.63 -6.18 -1.86
CA VAL A 17 10.55 -6.23 -3.31
C VAL A 17 10.71 -7.69 -3.73
N LEU A 18 9.73 -8.21 -4.44
CA LEU A 18 9.71 -9.56 -4.98
C LEU A 18 10.02 -9.50 -6.47
N GLU A 19 10.98 -10.27 -6.91
CA GLU A 19 11.38 -10.33 -8.32
C GLU A 19 11.27 -11.75 -8.86
N ARG A 20 10.57 -11.88 -9.99
CA ARG A 20 10.46 -13.14 -10.72
C ARG A 20 10.08 -12.88 -12.19
N ASN A 21 10.74 -13.57 -13.11
CA ASN A 21 10.42 -13.52 -14.54
C ASN A 21 10.34 -12.08 -15.09
N ASN A 22 11.31 -11.24 -14.71
CA ASN A 22 11.36 -9.81 -15.06
C ASN A 22 10.16 -8.98 -14.57
N ARG A 23 9.44 -9.46 -13.57
CA ARG A 23 8.38 -8.72 -12.85
C ARG A 23 8.86 -8.37 -11.46
N ARG A 24 8.51 -7.16 -11.03
CA ARG A 24 8.86 -6.64 -9.71
C ARG A 24 7.61 -6.18 -8.98
N ILE A 25 7.42 -6.71 -7.78
CA ILE A 25 6.27 -6.41 -6.93
C ILE A 25 6.76 -5.86 -5.59
N ILE A 26 6.21 -4.73 -5.18
CA ILE A 26 6.38 -4.24 -3.81
C ILE A 26 5.29 -4.84 -2.92
N PHE A 27 5.69 -5.41 -1.80
CA PHE A 27 4.81 -5.71 -0.69
C PHE A 27 5.13 -4.73 0.45
N GLY A 28 4.25 -3.76 0.68
CA GLY A 28 4.49 -2.69 1.63
C GLY A 28 4.37 -3.13 3.09
N GLY A 29 3.56 -4.16 3.35
CA GLY A 29 3.22 -4.56 4.72
C GLY A 29 2.43 -3.46 5.43
N ASP A 30 2.39 -3.49 6.75
CA ASP A 30 1.78 -2.44 7.55
C ASP A 30 2.76 -1.27 7.66
N THR A 31 2.47 -0.18 6.97
CA THR A 31 3.34 1.00 6.93
C THR A 31 2.55 2.29 7.11
N ALA A 32 3.16 3.24 7.82
CA ALA A 32 2.79 4.65 7.75
C ALA A 32 3.46 5.29 6.52
N LEU A 33 3.14 6.56 6.25
CA LEU A 33 3.82 7.32 5.20
C LEU A 33 5.34 7.29 5.41
N SER A 34 6.08 6.95 4.36
CA SER A 34 7.53 6.78 4.40
C SER A 34 8.16 7.20 3.07
N ASP A 35 9.33 7.82 3.13
CA ASP A 35 10.12 8.21 1.96
C ASP A 35 10.86 7.02 1.32
N SER A 36 10.89 5.87 1.97
CA SER A 36 11.62 4.69 1.50
C SER A 36 11.14 4.18 0.14
N PHE A 37 9.87 4.39 -0.19
CA PHE A 37 9.30 3.96 -1.46
C PHE A 37 9.83 4.77 -2.64
N ALA A 38 10.11 6.06 -2.43
CA ALA A 38 10.71 6.90 -3.46
C ALA A 38 12.11 6.42 -3.88
N GLU A 39 12.86 5.86 -2.96
CA GLU A 39 14.20 5.31 -3.23
C GLU A 39 14.15 4.10 -4.17
N LEU A 40 13.06 3.34 -4.15
CA LEU A 40 12.89 2.16 -5.01
C LEU A 40 12.78 2.51 -6.49
N ARG A 41 12.35 3.72 -6.83
CA ARG A 41 12.22 4.15 -8.23
C ARG A 41 13.55 4.07 -8.97
N ALA A 42 14.65 4.41 -8.32
CA ALA A 42 15.99 4.35 -8.90
C ALA A 42 16.47 2.92 -9.18
N SER A 43 15.88 1.92 -8.53
CA SER A 43 16.26 0.51 -8.70
C SER A 43 15.65 -0.16 -9.94
N GLY A 44 14.78 0.53 -10.66
CA GLY A 44 14.13 0.03 -11.87
C GLY A 44 12.60 0.04 -11.79
N PRO A 45 11.92 -0.40 -12.87
CA PRO A 45 10.46 -0.40 -12.93
C PRO A 45 9.82 -1.33 -11.89
N ILE A 46 8.68 -0.89 -11.36
CA ILE A 46 7.83 -1.67 -10.45
C ILE A 46 6.50 -1.94 -11.15
N ASP A 47 6.15 -3.20 -11.28
CA ASP A 47 4.91 -3.59 -11.97
C ASP A 47 3.68 -3.45 -11.09
N LEU A 48 3.80 -3.81 -9.81
CA LEU A 48 2.69 -3.80 -8.85
C LEU A 48 3.17 -3.37 -7.46
N ALA A 49 2.41 -2.51 -6.81
CA ALA A 49 2.57 -2.21 -5.38
C ALA A 49 1.35 -2.74 -4.62
N ILE A 50 1.59 -3.62 -3.67
CA ILE A 50 0.59 -4.12 -2.72
C ILE A 50 0.68 -3.25 -1.46
N MET A 51 -0.33 -2.42 -1.22
CA MET A 51 -0.28 -1.36 -0.22
C MET A 51 -1.45 -1.44 0.77
N PRO A 52 -1.19 -1.24 2.07
CA PRO A 52 -2.24 -1.18 3.08
C PRO A 52 -3.05 0.11 2.93
N ILE A 53 -4.36 0.04 3.09
CA ILE A 53 -5.24 1.21 3.00
C ILE A 53 -6.16 1.37 4.21
N GLY A 54 -6.10 0.49 5.20
CA GLY A 54 -6.98 0.51 6.37
C GLY A 54 -6.28 0.79 7.69
N ALA A 55 -7.09 0.92 8.74
CA ALA A 55 -6.65 1.09 10.13
C ALA A 55 -5.84 2.39 10.40
N TYR A 56 -6.11 3.44 9.67
CA TYR A 56 -5.41 4.72 9.85
C TYR A 56 -6.02 5.63 10.92
N ASN A 57 -7.26 5.42 11.31
CA ASN A 57 -7.94 6.25 12.31
C ASN A 57 -8.20 5.44 13.59
N PRO A 58 -7.51 5.67 14.70
CA PRO A 58 -6.54 6.75 14.94
C PRO A 58 -5.06 6.36 14.72
N TRP A 59 -4.79 5.22 14.11
CA TRP A 59 -3.46 4.58 14.06
C TRP A 59 -2.54 5.15 12.97
N ILE A 60 -2.66 6.45 12.66
CA ILE A 60 -1.92 7.11 11.58
C ILE A 60 -0.39 7.05 11.73
N HIS A 61 0.12 6.85 12.92
CA HIS A 61 1.57 6.71 13.15
C HIS A 61 2.12 5.35 12.68
N SER A 62 1.26 4.36 12.52
CA SER A 62 1.64 3.01 12.12
C SER A 62 1.01 2.57 10.79
N HIS A 63 -0.03 3.26 10.35
CA HIS A 63 -0.81 2.95 9.15
C HIS A 63 -1.01 4.21 8.31
N CYS A 64 -0.90 4.06 7.00
CA CYS A 64 -1.12 5.17 6.07
C CYS A 64 -2.59 5.30 5.68
N THR A 65 -2.97 6.50 5.24
CA THR A 65 -4.27 6.71 4.59
C THR A 65 -4.27 6.09 3.19
N PRO A 66 -5.45 5.85 2.58
CA PRO A 66 -5.51 5.39 1.19
C PRO A 66 -4.78 6.31 0.22
N GLU A 67 -4.88 7.63 0.39
CA GLU A 67 -4.18 8.62 -0.43
C GLU A 67 -2.66 8.53 -0.27
N GLU A 68 -2.19 8.33 0.96
CA GLU A 68 -0.76 8.14 1.24
C GLU A 68 -0.24 6.82 0.64
N ALA A 69 -1.04 5.76 0.65
CA ALA A 69 -0.71 4.50 -0.02
C ALA A 69 -0.51 4.68 -1.52
N VAL A 70 -1.42 5.42 -2.17
CA VAL A 70 -1.31 5.78 -3.60
C VAL A 70 -0.08 6.65 -3.84
N GLN A 71 0.17 7.63 -2.98
CA GLN A 71 1.35 8.48 -3.06
C GLN A 71 2.65 7.65 -3.03
N MET A 72 2.79 6.76 -2.05
CA MET A 72 3.99 5.91 -1.93
C MET A 72 4.19 5.01 -3.15
N ALA A 73 3.10 4.43 -3.67
CA ALA A 73 3.14 3.61 -4.89
C ALA A 73 3.58 4.44 -6.11
N ASN A 74 3.08 5.68 -6.23
CA ASN A 74 3.48 6.61 -7.29
C ASN A 74 4.95 7.01 -7.18
N GLU A 75 5.42 7.29 -5.98
CA GLU A 75 6.82 7.65 -5.71
C GLU A 75 7.77 6.49 -6.08
N ALA A 76 7.36 5.26 -5.81
CA ALA A 76 8.08 4.05 -6.23
C ALA A 76 8.03 3.80 -7.73
N GLY A 77 7.13 4.47 -8.46
CA GLY A 77 6.93 4.27 -9.89
C GLY A 77 6.14 3.01 -10.24
N ALA A 78 5.27 2.55 -9.35
CA ALA A 78 4.45 1.36 -9.59
C ALA A 78 3.40 1.60 -10.67
N HIS A 79 3.24 0.62 -11.56
CA HIS A 79 2.24 0.69 -12.63
C HIS A 79 0.84 0.36 -12.09
N PHE A 80 0.70 -0.78 -11.42
CA PHE A 80 -0.55 -1.18 -10.77
C PHE A 80 -0.46 -1.04 -9.24
N ILE A 81 -1.60 -0.86 -8.60
CA ILE A 81 -1.72 -0.77 -7.14
C ILE A 81 -2.80 -1.72 -6.66
N MET A 82 -2.47 -2.57 -5.71
CA MET A 82 -3.40 -3.51 -5.07
C MET A 82 -3.65 -3.08 -3.63
N PRO A 83 -4.88 -2.71 -3.28
CA PRO A 83 -5.22 -2.36 -1.91
C PRO A 83 -5.38 -3.62 -1.05
N VAL A 84 -4.80 -3.60 0.14
CA VAL A 84 -4.95 -4.64 1.15
C VAL A 84 -5.20 -4.03 2.53
N HIS A 85 -5.40 -4.87 3.54
CA HIS A 85 -5.60 -4.44 4.92
C HIS A 85 -6.88 -3.62 5.11
N HIS A 86 -7.97 -4.06 4.48
CA HIS A 86 -9.27 -3.42 4.57
C HIS A 86 -10.41 -4.45 4.49
N GLN A 87 -11.61 -4.06 4.93
CA GLN A 87 -12.86 -4.84 4.78
C GLN A 87 -12.82 -6.30 5.29
N THR A 88 -11.93 -6.62 6.23
CA THR A 88 -11.84 -7.96 6.83
C THR A 88 -12.26 -7.93 8.29
N PHE A 89 -11.62 -7.08 9.07
CA PHE A 89 -11.93 -6.87 10.49
C PHE A 89 -12.10 -5.38 10.77
N ARG A 90 -12.94 -5.05 11.75
CA ARG A 90 -13.03 -3.69 12.25
C ARG A 90 -11.89 -3.46 13.25
N LEU A 91 -10.78 -2.91 12.80
CA LEU A 91 -9.57 -2.66 13.59
C LEU A 91 -9.44 -1.21 14.07
N SER A 92 -10.29 -0.32 13.61
CA SER A 92 -10.12 1.13 13.71
C SER A 92 -11.46 1.85 13.66
N SER A 93 -11.43 3.18 13.74
CA SER A 93 -12.63 4.01 13.90
C SER A 93 -13.23 4.52 12.59
N GLU A 94 -12.48 4.45 11.47
CA GLU A 94 -13.03 4.81 10.17
C GLU A 94 -14.16 3.86 9.75
N ASP A 95 -15.09 4.36 8.93
CA ASP A 95 -16.15 3.54 8.37
C ASP A 95 -15.57 2.34 7.61
N PHE A 96 -16.23 1.20 7.69
CA PHE A 96 -15.72 -0.07 7.15
C PHE A 96 -15.43 -0.02 5.64
N ARG A 97 -16.17 0.78 4.89
CA ARG A 97 -15.99 0.96 3.45
C ARG A 97 -15.16 2.19 3.08
N GLU A 98 -14.91 3.09 4.02
CA GLU A 98 -14.18 4.33 3.75
C GLU A 98 -12.80 4.08 3.09
N PRO A 99 -11.98 3.11 3.54
CA PRO A 99 -10.68 2.88 2.92
C PRO A 99 -10.74 2.62 1.42
N ILE A 100 -11.61 1.70 0.98
CA ILE A 100 -11.70 1.37 -0.45
C ILE A 100 -12.31 2.50 -1.27
N GLU A 101 -13.27 3.21 -0.73
CA GLU A 101 -13.88 4.37 -1.39
C GLU A 101 -12.88 5.51 -1.59
N ARG A 102 -12.09 5.81 -0.58
CA ARG A 102 -11.00 6.81 -0.65
C ARG A 102 -9.89 6.38 -1.60
N PHE A 103 -9.53 5.09 -1.60
CA PHE A 103 -8.55 4.54 -2.52
C PHE A 103 -8.99 4.68 -3.98
N GLN A 104 -10.23 4.32 -4.28
CA GLN A 104 -10.80 4.46 -5.63
C GLN A 104 -10.89 5.93 -6.05
N ALA A 105 -11.27 6.82 -5.14
CA ALA A 105 -11.32 8.26 -5.40
C ALA A 105 -9.92 8.84 -5.70
N ALA A 106 -8.89 8.37 -5.01
CA ALA A 106 -7.51 8.79 -5.24
C ALA A 106 -6.98 8.38 -6.62
N LEU A 107 -7.55 7.35 -7.23
CA LEU A 107 -7.18 6.83 -8.56
C LEU A 107 -8.26 7.07 -9.62
N ARG A 108 -9.18 7.99 -9.39
CA ARG A 108 -10.30 8.27 -10.31
C ARG A 108 -9.87 8.65 -11.72
N GLU A 109 -8.71 9.29 -11.86
CA GLU A 109 -8.16 9.69 -13.17
C GLU A 109 -7.44 8.54 -13.89
N THR A 110 -7.08 7.48 -13.16
CA THR A 110 -6.36 6.31 -13.67
C THR A 110 -6.91 5.01 -13.07
N PRO A 111 -8.23 4.74 -13.21
CA PRO A 111 -8.85 3.59 -12.56
C PRO A 111 -8.35 2.23 -13.07
N GLU A 112 -7.76 2.19 -14.26
CA GLU A 112 -7.14 1.00 -14.85
C GLU A 112 -5.91 0.52 -14.05
N ARG A 113 -5.34 1.36 -13.20
CA ARG A 113 -4.22 1.00 -12.34
C ARG A 113 -4.63 0.21 -11.10
N ILE A 114 -5.92 0.17 -10.77
CA ILE A 114 -6.43 -0.60 -9.64
C ILE A 114 -6.43 -2.08 -9.98
N ALA A 115 -5.57 -2.85 -9.32
CA ALA A 115 -5.42 -4.27 -9.61
C ALA A 115 -6.63 -5.09 -9.12
N ILE A 116 -7.18 -4.77 -7.95
CA ILE A 116 -8.34 -5.44 -7.34
C ILE A 116 -9.25 -4.39 -6.73
N ARG A 117 -10.57 -4.54 -6.93
CA ARG A 117 -11.59 -3.67 -6.35
C ARG A 117 -12.42 -4.33 -5.27
N ASP A 118 -12.69 -5.60 -5.42
CA ASP A 118 -13.59 -6.36 -4.56
C ASP A 118 -12.88 -7.54 -3.91
N ILE A 119 -13.34 -7.89 -2.71
CA ILE A 119 -12.83 -9.07 -1.99
C ILE A 119 -13.14 -10.33 -2.80
N GLY A 120 -12.15 -11.19 -2.97
CA GLY A 120 -12.26 -12.43 -3.75
C GLY A 120 -11.93 -12.29 -5.23
N GLU A 121 -11.69 -11.07 -5.71
CA GLU A 121 -11.28 -10.82 -7.10
C GLU A 121 -9.86 -11.34 -7.34
N THR A 122 -9.59 -11.76 -8.57
CA THR A 122 -8.25 -12.20 -9.00
C THR A 122 -7.67 -11.21 -10.00
N PHE A 123 -6.41 -10.84 -9.80
CA PHE A 123 -5.65 -10.02 -10.72
C PHE A 123 -4.49 -10.83 -11.31
N VAL A 124 -4.36 -10.78 -12.63
CA VAL A 124 -3.24 -11.37 -13.34
C VAL A 124 -2.34 -10.25 -13.84
N LEU A 125 -1.12 -10.22 -13.37
CA LEU A 125 -0.14 -9.21 -13.78
C LEU A 125 0.24 -9.43 -15.26
N PRO A 126 0.05 -8.41 -16.13
CA PRO A 126 0.39 -8.54 -17.55
C PRO A 126 1.87 -8.75 -17.82
#